data_cdeda47b1b8c9a07c299100fc7ac512f
#
_entry.id   cdeda47b1b8c9a07c299100fc7ac512f
#
_cell.length_a   1.000
_cell.length_b   1.000
_cell.length_c   1.000
_cell.angle_alpha   90.00
_cell.angle_beta   90.00
_cell.angle_gamma   90.00
#
_symmetry.space_group_name_H-M   'P 1'
#
loop_
_entity.id
_entity.type
_entity.pdbx_description
1 polymer ?
#
loop_
_entity_poly.entity_id
_entity_poly.type
_entity_poly.pdbx_seq_one_letter_code
_entity_poly.pdbx_strand_id
1 'polypeptide(L)'
;MADDDEGDSGHGGDVKITDGYLSTFATDNLQRFIKDINESVPVQQLRGYATGSTPILVGNDSANFKSPGTLAAALKAYTGSVNSLLTTVVDQLNTLITDLQLADLRLNNAMDETLDYAQFMQLAERTLNPGAGAK
;
A
#
# COMPACT_ATOMS: atom_id res chain seq x y z
N MET A 1 -46.52 10.89 -34.49
CA MET A 1 -45.31 10.11 -34.63
C MET A 1 -44.40 10.52 -33.53
N ALA A 2 -44.26 9.63 -32.60
CA ALA A 2 -43.47 9.81 -31.42
C ALA A 2 -42.02 9.59 -31.76
N ASP A 3 -41.18 10.49 -31.37
CA ASP A 3 -39.75 10.28 -31.25
C ASP A 3 -39.42 10.32 -29.77
N ASP A 4 -39.15 9.14 -29.24
CA ASP A 4 -38.72 8.91 -27.90
C ASP A 4 -37.25 9.28 -27.80
N ASP A 5 -37.02 10.45 -27.27
CA ASP A 5 -35.68 10.87 -26.81
C ASP A 5 -35.42 10.21 -25.44
N GLU A 6 -34.88 9.01 -25.48
CA GLU A 6 -34.35 8.35 -24.30
C GLU A 6 -33.07 9.03 -23.88
N GLY A 7 -33.19 10.02 -23.01
CA GLY A 7 -32.08 10.56 -22.26
C GLY A 7 -31.44 9.45 -21.44
N ASP A 8 -30.30 8.97 -21.88
CA ASP A 8 -29.37 8.17 -21.11
C ASP A 8 -28.91 8.97 -19.89
N SER A 9 -29.70 8.89 -18.82
CA SER A 9 -29.27 9.32 -17.50
C SER A 9 -28.21 8.34 -17.00
N GLY A 10 -26.95 8.76 -17.13
CA GLY A 10 -25.82 8.03 -16.60
C GLY A 10 -26.10 7.56 -15.17
N HIS A 11 -26.36 6.29 -15.05
CA HIS A 11 -26.40 5.61 -13.77
C HIS A 11 -24.99 5.65 -13.20
N GLY A 12 -24.75 6.61 -12.33
CA GLY A 12 -23.71 6.45 -11.31
C GLY A 12 -24.14 5.21 -10.51
N GLY A 13 -23.56 4.07 -10.82
CA GLY A 13 -23.90 2.83 -10.13
C GLY A 13 -23.64 2.98 -8.64
N ASP A 14 -24.67 2.95 -7.84
CA ASP A 14 -24.55 2.85 -6.40
C ASP A 14 -23.81 1.55 -6.09
N VAL A 15 -22.58 1.68 -5.61
CA VAL A 15 -21.81 0.54 -5.13
C VAL A 15 -22.39 0.16 -3.77
N LYS A 16 -23.22 -0.88 -3.75
CA LYS A 16 -23.70 -1.45 -2.49
C LYS A 16 -22.56 -2.27 -1.86
N ILE A 17 -22.06 -1.77 -0.75
CA ILE A 17 -21.09 -2.49 0.06
C ILE A 17 -21.87 -3.25 1.13
N THR A 18 -21.78 -4.58 1.08
CA THR A 18 -22.38 -5.47 2.07
C THR A 18 -21.70 -5.29 3.42
N ASP A 19 -22.47 -5.39 4.49
CA ASP A 19 -21.99 -5.38 5.87
C ASP A 19 -20.79 -6.34 6.06
N GLY A 20 -19.73 -5.85 6.69
CA GLY A 20 -18.49 -6.62 6.91
C GLY A 20 -17.57 -6.79 5.69
N TYR A 21 -17.99 -6.32 4.50
CA TYR A 21 -17.19 -6.50 3.28
C TYR A 21 -15.84 -5.79 3.35
N LEU A 22 -15.82 -4.55 3.85
CA LEU A 22 -14.58 -3.77 3.96
C LEU A 22 -13.61 -4.38 4.96
N SER A 23 -14.11 -4.86 6.09
CA SER A 23 -13.30 -5.56 7.10
C SER A 23 -12.77 -6.88 6.56
N THR A 24 -13.59 -7.64 5.85
CA THR A 24 -13.17 -8.89 5.20
C THR A 24 -12.10 -8.62 4.14
N PHE A 25 -12.31 -7.63 3.28
CA PHE A 25 -11.32 -7.24 2.27
C PHE A 25 -9.99 -6.80 2.91
N ALA A 26 -10.05 -6.01 3.97
CA ALA A 26 -8.86 -5.57 4.70
C ALA A 26 -8.08 -6.75 5.29
N THR A 27 -8.78 -7.72 5.87
CA THR A 27 -8.17 -8.88 6.53
C THR A 27 -7.67 -9.92 5.50
N ASP A 28 -8.52 -10.31 4.56
CA ASP A 28 -8.22 -11.45 3.69
C ASP A 28 -7.30 -11.07 2.52
N ASN A 29 -7.34 -9.82 2.08
CA ASN A 29 -6.54 -9.37 0.95
C ASN A 29 -5.36 -8.52 1.39
N LEU A 30 -5.58 -7.42 2.11
CA LEU A 30 -4.49 -6.49 2.41
C LEU A 30 -3.53 -7.05 3.47
N GLN A 31 -4.01 -7.64 4.55
CA GLN A 31 -3.13 -8.25 5.55
C GLN A 31 -2.35 -9.43 4.97
N ARG A 32 -2.99 -10.24 4.11
CA ARG A 32 -2.31 -11.33 3.42
C ARG A 32 -1.22 -10.79 2.50
N PHE A 33 -1.50 -9.74 1.74
CA PHE A 33 -0.51 -9.10 0.87
C PHE A 33 0.69 -8.54 1.64
N ILE A 34 0.46 -7.88 2.78
CA ILE A 34 1.54 -7.41 3.67
C ILE A 34 2.37 -8.59 4.19
N LYS A 35 1.71 -9.67 4.59
CA LYS A 35 2.39 -10.88 5.03
C LYS A 35 3.26 -11.46 3.91
N ASP A 36 2.72 -11.60 2.71
CA ASP A 36 3.44 -12.13 1.54
C ASP A 36 4.67 -11.25 1.20
N ILE A 37 4.55 -9.92 1.29
CA ILE A 37 5.71 -9.02 1.16
C ILE A 37 6.76 -9.33 2.23
N ASN A 38 6.36 -9.42 3.50
CA ASN A 38 7.30 -9.57 4.61
C ASN A 38 7.97 -10.95 4.63
N GLU A 39 7.28 -11.99 4.20
CA GLU A 39 7.78 -13.37 4.14
C GLU A 39 8.49 -13.70 2.82
N SER A 40 8.43 -12.82 1.84
CA SER A 40 9.09 -12.99 0.55
C SER A 40 10.61 -13.09 0.70
N VAL A 41 11.18 -14.16 0.20
CA VAL A 41 12.64 -14.40 0.26
C VAL A 41 13.44 -13.24 -0.36
N PRO A 42 13.08 -12.70 -1.54
CA PRO A 42 13.77 -11.55 -2.11
C PRO A 42 13.73 -10.31 -1.20
N VAL A 43 12.60 -10.05 -0.52
CA VAL A 43 12.46 -8.92 0.40
C VAL A 43 13.31 -9.12 1.65
N GLN A 44 13.35 -10.32 2.20
CA GLN A 44 14.21 -10.64 3.33
C GLN A 44 15.69 -10.51 2.99
N GLN A 45 16.11 -10.96 1.82
CA GLN A 45 17.48 -10.76 1.34
C GLN A 45 17.83 -9.30 1.14
N LEU A 46 16.94 -8.51 0.53
CA LEU A 46 17.11 -7.08 0.37
C LEU A 46 17.27 -6.37 1.72
N ARG A 47 16.45 -6.71 2.71
CA ARG A 47 16.57 -6.21 4.08
C ARG A 47 17.90 -6.59 4.72
N GLY A 48 18.35 -7.83 4.49
CA GLY A 48 19.66 -8.30 4.94
C GLY A 48 20.81 -7.45 4.39
N TYR A 49 20.79 -7.13 3.10
CA TYR A 49 21.76 -6.24 2.49
C TYR A 49 21.66 -4.80 3.01
N ALA A 50 20.45 -4.28 3.16
CA ALA A 50 20.21 -2.92 3.66
C ALA A 50 20.73 -2.73 5.09
N THR A 51 20.51 -3.69 5.97
CA THR A 51 20.94 -3.67 7.37
C THR A 51 22.41 -4.10 7.56
N GLY A 52 22.99 -4.79 6.57
CA GLY A 52 24.33 -5.35 6.65
C GLY A 52 24.39 -6.71 7.35
N SER A 53 23.25 -7.34 7.64
CA SER A 53 23.20 -8.71 8.19
C SER A 53 23.56 -9.76 7.13
N THR A 54 23.37 -9.44 5.85
CA THR A 54 23.85 -10.24 4.70
C THR A 54 25.03 -9.51 4.05
N PRO A 55 26.20 -10.14 3.94
CA PRO A 55 27.37 -9.50 3.33
C PRO A 55 27.21 -9.37 1.80
N ILE A 56 27.64 -8.23 1.27
CA ILE A 56 27.71 -8.01 -0.18
C ILE A 56 29.12 -8.47 -0.62
N LEU A 57 29.19 -9.58 -1.33
CA LEU A 57 30.45 -10.18 -1.77
C LEU A 57 30.85 -9.62 -3.13
N VAL A 58 31.62 -8.57 -3.15
CA VAL A 58 32.10 -7.89 -4.37
C VAL A 58 33.63 -7.98 -4.54
N GLY A 59 34.31 -8.74 -3.71
CA GLY A 59 35.78 -8.82 -3.67
C GLY A 59 36.40 -7.82 -2.67
N ASN A 60 37.72 -7.77 -2.64
CA ASN A 60 38.46 -6.95 -1.73
C ASN A 60 39.11 -5.77 -2.47
N ASP A 61 39.15 -4.63 -1.80
CA ASP A 61 39.94 -3.49 -2.27
C ASP A 61 41.43 -3.83 -2.25
N SER A 62 42.17 -3.32 -3.24
CA SER A 62 43.61 -3.35 -3.28
C SER A 62 44.17 -1.91 -3.35
N ALA A 63 45.46 -1.74 -3.18
CA ALA A 63 46.10 -0.43 -3.24
C ALA A 63 45.81 0.30 -4.58
N ASN A 64 45.65 -0.47 -5.66
CA ASN A 64 45.45 0.05 -7.01
C ASN A 64 44.03 -0.12 -7.55
N PHE A 65 43.14 -0.77 -6.79
CA PHE A 65 41.75 -1.06 -7.24
C PHE A 65 40.79 -0.99 -6.06
N LYS A 66 40.07 0.13 -5.94
CA LYS A 66 39.12 0.39 -4.85
C LYS A 66 37.63 0.28 -5.27
N SER A 67 37.39 -0.17 -6.50
CA SER A 67 36.02 -0.32 -7.03
C SER A 67 35.13 -1.29 -6.25
N PRO A 68 35.63 -2.42 -5.68
CA PRO A 68 34.80 -3.32 -4.90
C PRO A 68 34.14 -2.65 -3.70
N GLY A 69 34.88 -1.92 -2.88
CA GLY A 69 34.32 -1.21 -1.74
C GLY A 69 33.33 -0.12 -2.12
N THR A 70 33.61 0.62 -3.19
CA THR A 70 32.68 1.62 -3.73
C THR A 70 31.39 0.98 -4.22
N LEU A 71 31.47 -0.15 -4.92
CA LEU A 71 30.30 -0.90 -5.39
C LEU A 71 29.49 -1.44 -4.22
N ALA A 72 30.13 -2.02 -3.21
CA ALA A 72 29.45 -2.52 -2.02
C ALA A 72 28.69 -1.39 -1.29
N ALA A 73 29.31 -0.22 -1.14
CA ALA A 73 28.66 0.95 -0.53
C ALA A 73 27.46 1.43 -1.34
N ALA A 74 27.59 1.51 -2.66
CA ALA A 74 26.50 1.90 -3.55
C ALA A 74 25.32 0.91 -3.50
N LEU A 75 25.58 -0.39 -3.51
CA LEU A 75 24.55 -1.43 -3.38
C LEU A 75 23.87 -1.36 -2.02
N LYS A 76 24.60 -1.14 -0.94
CA LYS A 76 24.02 -0.98 0.39
C LYS A 76 23.12 0.26 0.47
N ALA A 77 23.54 1.38 -0.10
CA ALA A 77 22.73 2.60 -0.15
C ALA A 77 21.45 2.39 -0.97
N TYR A 78 21.55 1.74 -2.12
CA TYR A 78 20.40 1.42 -2.98
C TYR A 78 19.42 0.48 -2.27
N THR A 79 19.88 -0.62 -1.70
CA THR A 79 19.02 -1.55 -0.96
C THR A 79 18.40 -0.90 0.27
N GLY A 80 19.08 0.01 0.93
CA GLY A 80 18.55 0.83 2.02
C GLY A 80 17.39 1.71 1.56
N SER A 81 17.54 2.38 0.42
CA SER A 81 16.48 3.21 -0.16
C SER A 81 15.24 2.38 -0.55
N VAL A 82 15.44 1.24 -1.20
CA VAL A 82 14.34 0.34 -1.56
C VAL A 82 13.65 -0.24 -0.31
N ASN A 83 14.41 -0.60 0.71
CA ASN A 83 13.84 -1.07 1.98
C ASN A 83 12.99 0.01 2.65
N SER A 84 13.42 1.27 2.65
CA SER A 84 12.64 2.38 3.18
C SER A 84 11.32 2.58 2.43
N LEU A 85 11.33 2.46 1.09
CA LEU A 85 10.13 2.52 0.28
C LEU A 85 9.16 1.37 0.61
N LEU A 86 9.66 0.14 0.73
CA LEU A 86 8.85 -1.02 1.12
C LEU A 86 8.22 -0.84 2.51
N THR A 87 8.97 -0.32 3.47
CA THR A 87 8.45 -0.01 4.81
C THR A 87 7.33 1.02 4.72
N THR A 88 7.52 2.09 3.97
CA THR A 88 6.48 3.13 3.76
C THR A 88 5.22 2.54 3.14
N VAL A 89 5.34 1.68 2.13
CA VAL A 89 4.19 1.01 1.50
C VAL A 89 3.45 0.14 2.51
N VAL A 90 4.16 -0.65 3.31
CA VAL A 90 3.55 -1.50 4.35
C VAL A 90 2.83 -0.66 5.39
N ASP A 91 3.41 0.46 5.83
CA ASP A 91 2.79 1.37 6.79
C ASP A 91 1.51 2.02 6.23
N GLN A 92 1.53 2.43 4.96
CA GLN A 92 0.35 2.96 4.26
C GLN A 92 -0.76 1.91 4.13
N LEU A 93 -0.41 0.66 3.81
CA LEU A 93 -1.38 -0.44 3.75
C LEU A 93 -1.98 -0.74 5.13
N ASN A 94 -1.21 -0.69 6.21
CA ASN A 94 -1.72 -0.85 7.57
C ASN A 94 -2.68 0.30 7.95
N THR A 95 -2.39 1.52 7.54
CA THR A 95 -3.29 2.66 7.72
C THR A 95 -4.59 2.45 6.96
N LEU A 96 -4.51 2.01 5.70
CA LEU A 96 -5.69 1.69 4.88
C LEU A 96 -6.55 0.59 5.53
N ILE A 97 -5.95 -0.46 6.06
CA ILE A 97 -6.65 -1.53 6.78
C ILE A 97 -7.46 -0.95 7.94
N THR A 98 -6.83 -0.09 8.75
CA THR A 98 -7.50 0.55 9.89
C THR A 98 -8.66 1.43 9.45
N ASP A 99 -8.46 2.22 8.40
CA ASP A 99 -9.49 3.11 7.87
C ASP A 99 -10.67 2.34 7.27
N LEU A 100 -10.42 1.23 6.57
CA LEU A 100 -11.48 0.35 6.04
C LEU A 100 -12.29 -0.31 7.17
N GLN A 101 -11.63 -0.81 8.21
CA GLN A 101 -12.30 -1.38 9.37
C GLN A 101 -13.16 -0.34 10.10
N LEU A 102 -12.66 0.88 10.23
CA LEU A 102 -13.41 1.99 10.84
C LEU A 102 -14.60 2.41 9.99
N ALA A 103 -14.44 2.43 8.66
CA ALA A 103 -15.53 2.72 7.73
C ALA A 103 -16.63 1.67 7.83
N ASP A 104 -16.25 0.37 7.90
CA ASP A 104 -17.18 -0.74 8.07
C ASP A 104 -17.99 -0.63 9.36
N LEU A 105 -17.33 -0.31 10.48
CA LEU A 105 -17.99 -0.06 11.76
C LEU A 105 -18.97 1.12 11.70
N ARG A 106 -18.64 2.18 10.99
CA ARG A 106 -19.50 3.35 10.83
C ARG A 106 -20.72 3.04 9.97
N LEU A 107 -20.55 2.28 8.90
CA LEU A 107 -21.65 1.82 8.06
C LEU A 107 -22.63 0.96 8.86
N ASN A 108 -22.12 0.02 9.65
CA ASN A 108 -22.95 -0.84 10.50
C ASN A 108 -23.72 -0.06 11.57
N ASN A 109 -23.11 0.96 12.15
CA ASN A 109 -23.74 1.78 13.19
C ASN A 109 -24.73 2.81 12.64
N ALA A 110 -24.56 3.22 11.39
CA ALA A 110 -25.41 4.27 10.78
C ALA A 110 -26.68 3.72 10.15
N MET A 111 -26.88 2.41 10.08
CA MET A 111 -27.99 1.75 9.33
C MET A 111 -28.02 2.15 7.84
N ASP A 112 -26.97 2.73 7.33
CA ASP A 112 -26.83 3.16 5.95
C ASP A 112 -25.94 2.14 5.22
N GLU A 113 -26.56 1.30 4.41
CA GLU A 113 -25.87 0.23 3.69
C GLU A 113 -25.10 0.73 2.45
N THR A 114 -25.11 2.02 2.19
CA THR A 114 -24.48 2.60 1.01
C THR A 114 -23.35 3.57 1.38
N LEU A 115 -22.12 3.17 1.06
CA LEU A 115 -20.99 4.10 1.03
C LEU A 115 -21.00 4.81 -0.33
N ASP A 116 -21.19 6.12 -0.32
CA ASP A 116 -21.08 6.93 -1.54
C ASP A 116 -19.64 6.83 -2.10
N TYR A 117 -19.52 6.72 -3.41
CA TYR A 117 -18.23 6.70 -4.11
C TYR A 117 -17.32 7.87 -3.69
N ALA A 118 -17.89 9.06 -3.45
CA ALA A 118 -17.16 10.21 -2.97
C ALA A 118 -16.52 9.99 -1.59
N GLN A 119 -17.22 9.32 -0.68
CA GLN A 119 -16.71 8.97 0.65
C GLN A 119 -15.62 7.92 0.58
N PHE A 120 -15.76 6.94 -0.33
CA PHE A 120 -14.72 5.95 -0.59
C PHE A 120 -13.46 6.62 -1.17
N MET A 121 -13.61 7.54 -2.11
CA MET A 121 -12.49 8.28 -2.69
C MET A 121 -11.79 9.16 -1.66
N GLN A 122 -12.52 9.80 -0.74
CA GLN A 122 -11.94 10.57 0.37
C GLN A 122 -11.11 9.67 1.31
N LEU A 123 -11.58 8.46 1.57
CA LEU A 123 -10.86 7.49 2.39
C LEU A 123 -9.54 7.07 1.72
N ALA A 124 -9.59 6.76 0.43
CA ALA A 124 -8.44 6.40 -0.37
C ALA A 124 -7.42 7.56 -0.48
N GLU A 125 -7.90 8.78 -0.72
CA GLU A 125 -7.07 9.98 -0.80
C GLU A 125 -6.34 10.27 0.51
N ARG A 126 -7.03 10.14 1.64
CA ARG A 126 -6.43 10.30 2.97
C ARG A 126 -5.32 9.29 3.24
N THR A 127 -5.49 8.06 2.78
CA THR A 127 -4.49 7.00 2.94
C THR A 127 -3.27 7.21 2.04
N LEU A 128 -3.50 7.70 0.82
CA LEU A 128 -2.43 7.97 -0.15
C LEU A 128 -1.69 9.28 0.11
N ASN A 129 -2.32 10.22 0.85
CA ASN A 129 -1.77 11.55 1.09
C ASN A 129 -1.90 11.97 2.57
N PRO A 130 -1.22 11.28 3.51
CA PRO A 130 -1.39 11.49 4.95
C PRO A 130 -1.01 12.91 5.45
N GLY A 131 -0.38 13.74 4.59
CA GLY A 131 0.01 15.10 4.91
C GLY A 131 -1.00 16.20 4.55
N ALA A 132 -2.08 15.90 3.82
CA ALA A 132 -3.01 16.92 3.32
C ALA A 132 -4.09 17.35 4.35
N GLY A 133 -4.20 16.69 5.48
CA GLY A 133 -5.24 16.91 6.49
C GLY A 133 -4.81 17.67 7.75
N ALA A 134 -3.54 18.07 7.86
CA ALA A 134 -3.05 18.81 9.02
C ALA A 134 -3.01 20.32 8.74
N LYS A 135 -4.14 20.97 8.92
CA LYS A 135 -4.24 22.43 9.15
C LYS A 135 -5.11 22.69 10.36
#